data_c503e38a7a2953ac7dc22a67e6cda7bc
#
_entry.id   c503e38a7a2953ac7dc22a67e6cda7bc
#
_cell.length_a   1.000
_cell.length_b   1.000
_cell.length_c   1.000
_cell.angle_alpha   90.00
_cell.angle_beta   90.00
_cell.angle_gamma   90.00
#
_symmetry.space_group_name_H-M   'P 1'
#
loop_
_entity.id
_entity.type
_entity.pdbx_description
1 polymer ?
#
loop_
_entity_poly.entity_id
_entity_poly.type
_entity_poly.pdbx_seq_one_letter_code
_entity_poly.pdbx_strand_id
1 'polypeptide(L)'
;MTSQAESFINLRRAQPENASQIAPLMIEAGGGFYEFLFEGLGPGSALLQFLNQAISADEGAYSWGNCLVADRGGHLSGFANAFPAWLLREQDFGSIPQERLAHFAPIIEVMDWGSFFLSSIAVLPNDRGHGVGQALLEGTLTKAMQLGFQNVTLQVWEGNELARKLYERHGFAVVRTAILAPHPMLPDTRSLLMRCELAED
;
A
#
# COMPACT_ATOMS: atom_id res chain seq x y z
N MET A 1 10.28 15.11 -36.06
CA MET A 1 10.96 14.06 -35.28
C MET A 1 10.96 14.53 -33.82
N THR A 2 9.90 14.24 -33.09
CA THR A 2 9.80 14.55 -31.67
C THR A 2 10.60 13.49 -30.93
N SER A 3 11.72 13.90 -30.34
CA SER A 3 12.49 13.10 -29.38
C SER A 3 11.55 12.66 -28.25
N GLN A 4 11.23 11.37 -28.17
CA GLN A 4 10.73 10.78 -26.95
C GLN A 4 11.91 10.82 -25.97
N ALA A 5 11.98 11.86 -25.17
CA ALA A 5 12.78 11.84 -23.96
C ALA A 5 12.21 10.68 -23.13
N GLU A 6 12.95 9.59 -23.01
CA GLU A 6 12.67 8.55 -22.02
C GLU A 6 12.57 9.27 -20.68
N SER A 7 11.36 9.44 -20.17
CA SER A 7 11.16 10.11 -18.90
C SER A 7 11.59 9.13 -17.81
N PHE A 8 12.78 9.34 -17.27
CA PHE A 8 13.33 8.56 -16.18
C PHE A 8 12.37 8.58 -14.99
N ILE A 9 12.21 7.42 -14.35
CA ILE A 9 11.49 7.29 -13.09
C ILE A 9 12.47 7.66 -11.99
N ASN A 10 12.17 8.71 -11.24
CA ASN A 10 12.95 9.12 -10.07
C ASN A 10 12.20 8.72 -8.81
N LEU A 11 12.82 7.86 -8.00
CA LEU A 11 12.29 7.45 -6.71
C LEU A 11 12.83 8.38 -5.61
N ARG A 12 11.94 8.86 -4.78
CA ARG A 12 12.30 9.65 -3.60
C ARG A 12 11.34 9.39 -2.44
N ARG A 13 11.76 9.72 -1.24
CA ARG A 13 10.86 9.78 -0.08
C ARG A 13 9.78 10.83 -0.35
N ALA A 14 8.55 10.56 0.11
CA ALA A 14 7.49 11.57 0.07
C ALA A 14 7.84 12.76 0.97
N GLN A 15 7.07 13.82 0.84
CA GLN A 15 7.06 15.00 1.71
C GLN A 15 5.63 15.21 2.21
N PRO A 16 5.38 15.92 3.33
CA PRO A 16 4.02 16.16 3.84
C PRO A 16 3.06 16.72 2.77
N GLU A 17 3.56 17.57 1.87
CA GLU A 17 2.79 18.19 0.79
C GLU A 17 2.28 17.19 -0.25
N ASN A 18 2.90 16.00 -0.33
CA ASN A 18 2.42 14.94 -1.23
C ASN A 18 1.15 14.25 -0.73
N ALA A 19 0.71 14.50 0.52
CA ALA A 19 -0.45 13.84 1.11
C ALA A 19 -1.71 13.96 0.23
N SER A 20 -1.99 15.15 -0.30
CA SER A 20 -3.15 15.38 -1.16
C SER A 20 -3.13 14.61 -2.49
N GLN A 21 -1.94 14.24 -2.97
CA GLN A 21 -1.76 13.43 -4.17
C GLN A 21 -1.77 11.93 -3.84
N ILE A 22 -1.23 11.54 -2.67
CA ILE A 22 -1.12 10.14 -2.24
C ILE A 22 -2.46 9.61 -1.72
N ALA A 23 -3.21 10.39 -0.93
CA ALA A 23 -4.43 9.91 -0.28
C ALA A 23 -5.48 9.32 -1.26
N PRO A 24 -5.80 9.96 -2.40
CA PRO A 24 -6.71 9.36 -3.38
C PRO A 24 -6.18 8.04 -3.96
N LEU A 25 -4.88 7.96 -4.24
CA LEU A 25 -4.24 6.75 -4.74
C LEU A 25 -4.22 5.63 -3.69
N MET A 26 -4.08 5.96 -2.42
CA MET A 26 -4.13 5.00 -1.31
C MET A 26 -5.54 4.41 -1.17
N ILE A 27 -6.59 5.23 -1.32
CA ILE A 27 -7.98 4.75 -1.35
C ILE A 27 -8.16 3.76 -2.50
N GLU A 28 -7.76 4.13 -3.71
CA GLU A 28 -7.83 3.25 -4.89
C GLU A 28 -7.09 1.92 -4.68
N ALA A 29 -5.87 1.99 -4.11
CA ALA A 29 -5.07 0.78 -3.81
C ALA A 29 -5.74 -0.14 -2.79
N GLY A 30 -6.53 0.41 -1.87
CA GLY A 30 -7.26 -0.36 -0.85
C GLY A 30 -8.38 -1.24 -1.41
N GLY A 31 -8.87 -0.93 -2.63
CA GLY A 31 -9.89 -1.75 -3.29
C GLY A 31 -11.13 -1.98 -2.42
N GLY A 32 -11.72 -0.92 -1.87
CA GLY A 32 -12.91 -0.98 -1.02
C GLY A 32 -12.63 -1.06 0.48
N PHE A 33 -11.39 -1.39 0.89
CA PHE A 33 -11.03 -1.53 2.31
C PHE A 33 -11.30 -0.24 3.11
N TYR A 34 -10.81 0.88 2.63
CA TYR A 34 -10.97 2.17 3.33
C TYR A 34 -12.41 2.65 3.28
N GLU A 35 -13.08 2.50 2.14
CA GLU A 35 -14.48 2.87 1.97
C GLU A 35 -15.38 2.08 2.92
N PHE A 36 -15.13 0.78 3.08
CA PHE A 36 -15.84 -0.06 4.05
C PHE A 36 -15.64 0.44 5.48
N LEU A 37 -14.40 0.73 5.88
CA LEU A 37 -14.11 1.20 7.23
C LEU A 37 -14.80 2.53 7.55
N PHE A 38 -14.88 3.44 6.58
CA PHE A 38 -15.37 4.80 6.77
C PHE A 38 -16.82 5.04 6.33
N GLU A 39 -17.54 4.02 5.85
CA GLU A 39 -18.93 4.15 5.41
C GLU A 39 -19.79 4.80 6.49
N GLY A 40 -20.46 5.92 6.15
CA GLY A 40 -21.37 6.63 7.08
C GLY A 40 -20.71 7.30 8.29
N LEU A 41 -19.38 7.34 8.40
CA LEU A 41 -18.68 7.95 9.54
C LEU A 41 -18.50 9.49 9.42
N GLY A 42 -19.23 10.12 8.54
CA GLY A 42 -19.16 11.57 8.38
C GLY A 42 -19.44 12.03 6.95
N PRO A 43 -19.11 13.28 6.61
CA PRO A 43 -19.20 13.77 5.23
C PRO A 43 -18.44 12.86 4.27
N GLY A 44 -18.83 12.79 2.99
CA GLY A 44 -18.14 11.98 1.98
C GLY A 44 -16.64 12.29 1.81
N SER A 45 -16.16 13.41 2.35
CA SER A 45 -14.74 13.77 2.41
C SER A 45 -13.98 13.25 3.64
N ALA A 46 -14.66 12.65 4.63
CA ALA A 46 -14.05 12.26 5.91
C ALA A 46 -12.87 11.30 5.75
N LEU A 47 -13.01 10.27 4.90
CA LEU A 47 -11.94 9.33 4.58
C LEU A 47 -10.72 10.05 3.97
N LEU A 48 -10.95 10.92 2.99
CA LEU A 48 -9.87 11.66 2.33
C LEU A 48 -9.15 12.59 3.32
N GLN A 49 -9.89 13.26 4.20
CA GLN A 49 -9.33 14.12 5.25
C GLN A 49 -8.50 13.30 6.25
N PHE A 50 -9.01 12.16 6.70
CA PHE A 50 -8.30 11.25 7.59
C PHE A 50 -6.97 10.81 6.97
N LEU A 51 -6.97 10.31 5.74
CA LEU A 51 -5.74 9.87 5.07
C LEU A 51 -4.78 11.03 4.81
N ASN A 52 -5.27 12.20 4.40
CA ASN A 52 -4.41 13.38 4.25
C ASN A 52 -3.70 13.72 5.57
N GLN A 53 -4.42 13.72 6.69
CA GLN A 53 -3.85 13.96 8.00
C GLN A 53 -2.84 12.89 8.41
N ALA A 54 -3.16 11.61 8.23
CA ALA A 54 -2.28 10.50 8.56
C ALA A 54 -1.00 10.50 7.72
N ILE A 55 -1.10 10.83 6.42
CA ILE A 55 0.05 10.90 5.53
C ILE A 55 0.92 12.13 5.84
N SER A 56 0.31 13.27 6.19
CA SER A 56 1.06 14.49 6.54
C SER A 56 1.74 14.43 7.91
N ALA A 57 1.41 13.44 8.74
CA ALA A 57 2.00 13.28 10.06
C ALA A 57 3.48 12.84 9.98
N ASP A 58 4.28 13.25 10.97
CA ASP A 58 5.70 12.87 11.05
C ASP A 58 5.90 11.41 11.45
N GLU A 59 4.94 10.83 12.16
CA GLU A 59 4.98 9.48 12.70
C GLU A 59 3.72 8.68 12.34
N GLY A 60 3.80 7.36 12.49
CA GLY A 60 2.72 6.42 12.23
C GLY A 60 2.90 5.63 10.94
N ALA A 61 2.15 4.54 10.81
CA ALA A 61 2.25 3.61 9.70
C ALA A 61 2.05 4.29 8.32
N TYR A 62 1.13 5.23 8.25
CA TYR A 62 0.78 5.91 7.01
C TYR A 62 1.54 7.22 6.78
N SER A 63 2.44 7.63 7.69
CA SER A 63 3.18 8.90 7.57
C SER A 63 3.96 9.02 6.26
N TRP A 64 4.18 10.26 5.79
CA TRP A 64 4.99 10.55 4.61
C TRP A 64 6.38 9.89 4.66
N GLY A 65 6.93 9.74 5.87
CA GLY A 65 8.19 9.07 6.10
C GLY A 65 8.23 7.60 5.65
N ASN A 66 7.08 6.96 5.60
CA ASN A 66 6.88 5.59 5.17
C ASN A 66 6.39 5.49 3.71
N CYS A 67 6.26 6.61 3.02
CA CYS A 67 5.88 6.66 1.61
C CYS A 67 7.09 6.91 0.70
N LEU A 68 7.22 6.05 -0.32
CA LEU A 68 8.10 6.22 -1.46
C LEU A 68 7.26 6.75 -2.61
N VAL A 69 7.71 7.79 -3.31
CA VAL A 69 7.04 8.32 -4.50
C VAL A 69 7.91 8.15 -5.72
N ALA A 70 7.27 7.92 -6.84
CA ALA A 70 7.89 7.89 -8.16
C ALA A 70 7.48 9.14 -8.93
N ASP A 71 8.46 9.97 -9.28
CA ASP A 71 8.26 11.09 -10.20
C ASP A 71 8.66 10.67 -11.62
N ARG A 72 7.82 11.02 -12.59
CA ARG A 72 8.08 10.79 -14.01
C ARG A 72 7.58 11.99 -14.80
N GLY A 73 8.41 12.54 -15.69
CA GLY A 73 8.01 13.72 -16.47
C GLY A 73 7.71 14.97 -15.64
N GLY A 74 8.27 15.09 -14.44
CA GLY A 74 8.13 16.27 -13.57
C GLY A 74 6.87 16.25 -12.67
N HIS A 75 6.13 15.12 -12.61
CA HIS A 75 4.97 14.96 -11.71
C HIS A 75 5.05 13.65 -10.96
N LEU A 76 4.35 13.57 -9.81
CA LEU A 76 4.17 12.34 -9.06
C LEU A 76 3.33 11.36 -9.88
N SER A 77 3.91 10.24 -10.26
CA SER A 77 3.28 9.21 -11.11
C SER A 77 2.75 8.00 -10.31
N GLY A 78 3.22 7.84 -9.09
CA GLY A 78 2.79 6.75 -8.22
C GLY A 78 3.45 6.81 -6.85
N PHE A 79 3.00 5.94 -5.95
CA PHE A 79 3.56 5.83 -4.61
C PHE A 79 3.53 4.38 -4.12
N ALA A 80 4.36 4.10 -3.11
CA ALA A 80 4.27 2.92 -2.26
C ALA A 80 4.34 3.36 -0.79
N ASN A 81 3.47 2.81 0.07
CA ASN A 81 3.53 2.97 1.51
C ASN A 81 3.95 1.64 2.13
N ALA A 82 5.12 1.64 2.80
CA ALA A 82 5.68 0.44 3.40
C ALA A 82 6.43 0.76 4.69
N PHE A 83 6.24 -0.09 5.70
CA PHE A 83 6.70 0.12 7.07
C PHE A 83 6.85 -1.21 7.83
N PRO A 84 7.54 -1.25 8.98
CA PRO A 84 7.54 -2.40 9.86
C PRO A 84 6.12 -2.81 10.26
N ALA A 85 5.72 -4.06 10.01
CA ALA A 85 4.33 -4.52 10.20
C ALA A 85 3.76 -4.22 11.61
N TRP A 86 4.63 -4.26 12.65
CA TRP A 86 4.22 -3.99 14.02
C TRP A 86 3.65 -2.57 14.24
N LEU A 87 3.97 -1.58 13.38
CA LEU A 87 3.40 -0.22 13.47
C LEU A 87 1.87 -0.22 13.31
N LEU A 88 1.27 -1.22 12.64
CA LEU A 88 -0.18 -1.33 12.56
C LEU A 88 -0.84 -1.59 13.91
N ARG A 89 -0.12 -2.19 14.86
CA ARG A 89 -0.64 -2.42 16.22
C ARG A 89 -0.73 -1.15 17.05
N GLU A 90 0.05 -0.15 16.69
CA GLU A 90 0.09 1.16 17.34
C GLU A 90 -0.87 2.16 16.70
N GLN A 91 -1.48 1.77 15.57
CA GLN A 91 -2.40 2.64 14.84
C GLN A 91 -3.71 2.80 15.63
N ASP A 92 -4.02 4.04 15.99
CA ASP A 92 -5.33 4.40 16.55
C ASP A 92 -6.35 4.51 15.42
N PHE A 93 -7.32 3.63 15.43
CA PHE A 93 -8.46 3.67 14.50
C PHE A 93 -9.65 4.44 15.05
N GLY A 94 -9.53 5.03 16.24
CA GLY A 94 -10.39 6.01 16.88
C GLY A 94 -11.89 5.79 16.72
N SER A 95 -12.49 6.46 15.75
CA SER A 95 -13.94 6.47 15.53
C SER A 95 -14.48 5.32 14.67
N ILE A 96 -13.63 4.40 14.20
CA ILE A 96 -14.09 3.26 13.39
C ILE A 96 -14.81 2.25 14.28
N PRO A 97 -16.07 1.85 13.96
CA PRO A 97 -16.83 0.88 14.74
C PRO A 97 -16.08 -0.44 14.87
N GLN A 98 -16.09 -0.99 16.10
CA GLN A 98 -15.39 -2.24 16.42
C GLN A 98 -15.84 -3.42 15.54
N GLU A 99 -17.11 -3.47 15.13
CA GLU A 99 -17.63 -4.50 14.23
C GLU A 99 -16.99 -4.47 12.82
N ARG A 100 -16.63 -3.28 12.34
CA ARG A 100 -15.92 -3.12 11.06
C ARG A 100 -14.47 -3.55 11.16
N LEU A 101 -13.82 -3.20 12.26
CA LEU A 101 -12.46 -3.68 12.53
C LEU A 101 -12.46 -5.20 12.67
N ALA A 102 -13.46 -5.77 13.37
CA ALA A 102 -13.62 -7.22 13.53
C ALA A 102 -13.83 -7.95 12.21
N HIS A 103 -14.42 -7.31 11.19
CA HIS A 103 -14.56 -7.89 9.86
C HIS A 103 -13.20 -8.24 9.23
N PHE A 104 -12.16 -7.47 9.52
CA PHE A 104 -10.80 -7.71 9.04
C PHE A 104 -9.92 -8.53 10.01
N ALA A 105 -10.49 -9.05 11.11
CA ALA A 105 -9.74 -9.90 12.03
C ALA A 105 -9.00 -11.06 11.32
N PRO A 106 -9.58 -11.77 10.33
CA PRO A 106 -8.87 -12.83 9.61
C PRO A 106 -7.60 -12.35 8.89
N ILE A 107 -7.57 -11.10 8.40
CA ILE A 107 -6.37 -10.50 7.80
C ILE A 107 -5.30 -10.27 8.87
N ILE A 108 -5.71 -9.74 10.02
CA ILE A 108 -4.82 -9.46 11.17
C ILE A 108 -4.22 -10.76 11.72
N GLU A 109 -5.00 -11.85 11.78
CA GLU A 109 -4.54 -13.16 12.26
C GLU A 109 -3.45 -13.79 11.40
N VAL A 110 -3.46 -13.53 10.09
CA VAL A 110 -2.46 -14.10 9.17
C VAL A 110 -1.23 -13.20 9.00
N MET A 111 -1.21 -11.99 9.57
CA MET A 111 -0.09 -11.05 9.44
C MET A 111 1.24 -11.64 9.94
N ASP A 112 2.32 -11.29 9.25
CA ASP A 112 3.69 -11.50 9.72
C ASP A 112 4.20 -10.20 10.36
N TRP A 113 4.14 -10.15 11.69
CA TRP A 113 4.46 -8.95 12.46
C TRP A 113 5.95 -8.60 12.50
N GLY A 114 6.81 -9.53 12.11
CA GLY A 114 8.26 -9.33 12.00
C GLY A 114 8.71 -8.82 10.64
N SER A 115 7.81 -8.74 9.67
CA SER A 115 8.14 -8.36 8.30
C SER A 115 8.17 -6.85 8.08
N PHE A 116 8.78 -6.43 6.96
CA PHE A 116 8.51 -5.12 6.37
C PHE A 116 7.25 -5.23 5.51
N PHE A 117 6.22 -4.46 5.83
CA PHE A 117 4.89 -4.60 5.23
C PHE A 117 4.66 -3.54 4.15
N LEU A 118 4.45 -3.96 2.92
CA LEU A 118 3.97 -3.11 1.82
C LEU A 118 2.43 -3.01 1.93
N SER A 119 1.97 -1.91 2.51
CA SER A 119 0.56 -1.64 2.76
C SER A 119 -0.20 -1.24 1.49
N SER A 120 0.42 -0.38 0.69
CA SER A 120 -0.23 0.15 -0.52
C SER A 120 0.80 0.44 -1.61
N ILE A 121 0.43 0.20 -2.85
CA ILE A 121 1.17 0.62 -4.03
C ILE A 121 0.17 1.00 -5.13
N ALA A 122 0.31 2.18 -5.69
CA ALA A 122 -0.53 2.64 -6.80
C ALA A 122 0.23 3.51 -7.80
N VAL A 123 -0.24 3.47 -9.04
CA VAL A 123 0.30 4.25 -10.17
C VAL A 123 -0.85 4.97 -10.83
N LEU A 124 -0.67 6.26 -11.10
CA LEU A 124 -1.65 7.07 -11.83
C LEU A 124 -2.03 6.39 -13.16
N PRO A 125 -3.31 6.40 -13.57
CA PRO A 125 -3.78 5.70 -14.77
C PRO A 125 -2.94 5.98 -16.01
N ASN A 126 -2.56 7.25 -16.25
CA ASN A 126 -1.80 7.67 -17.42
C ASN A 126 -0.31 7.25 -17.39
N ASP A 127 0.19 6.82 -16.23
CA ASP A 127 1.58 6.38 -16.05
C ASP A 127 1.71 4.85 -15.93
N ARG A 128 0.59 4.12 -16.00
CA ARG A 128 0.60 2.65 -16.01
C ARG A 128 1.25 2.10 -17.27
N GLY A 129 1.86 0.93 -17.15
CA GLY A 129 2.55 0.28 -18.27
C GLY A 129 3.95 0.84 -18.58
N HIS A 130 4.43 1.83 -17.80
CA HIS A 130 5.74 2.47 -17.99
C HIS A 130 6.78 2.07 -16.94
N GLY A 131 6.57 0.96 -16.22
CA GLY A 131 7.53 0.44 -15.22
C GLY A 131 7.45 1.11 -13.85
N VAL A 132 6.57 2.09 -13.62
CA VAL A 132 6.48 2.83 -12.34
C VAL A 132 6.19 1.92 -11.16
N GLY A 133 5.22 0.99 -11.29
CA GLY A 133 4.87 0.06 -10.22
C GLY A 133 6.01 -0.91 -9.90
N GLN A 134 6.75 -1.35 -10.92
CA GLN A 134 7.94 -2.17 -10.75
C GLN A 134 9.02 -1.40 -9.98
N ALA A 135 9.34 -0.19 -10.40
CA ALA A 135 10.36 0.64 -9.74
C ALA A 135 10.00 0.90 -8.25
N LEU A 136 8.73 1.20 -7.95
CA LEU A 136 8.24 1.38 -6.57
C LEU A 136 8.39 0.11 -5.74
N LEU A 137 8.09 -1.05 -6.30
CA LEU A 137 8.24 -2.34 -5.62
C LEU A 137 9.72 -2.65 -5.34
N GLU A 138 10.59 -2.51 -6.35
CA GLU A 138 12.03 -2.71 -6.21
C GLU A 138 12.65 -1.73 -5.19
N GLY A 139 12.22 -0.46 -5.21
CA GLY A 139 12.64 0.53 -4.22
C GLY A 139 12.18 0.16 -2.80
N THR A 140 11.01 -0.44 -2.67
CA THR A 140 10.49 -0.94 -1.37
C THR A 140 11.33 -2.12 -0.85
N LEU A 141 11.66 -3.08 -1.72
CA LEU A 141 12.52 -4.22 -1.36
C LEU A 141 13.92 -3.74 -0.94
N THR A 142 14.50 -2.80 -1.69
CA THR A 142 15.78 -2.18 -1.36
C THR A 142 15.73 -1.48 0.02
N LYS A 143 14.67 -0.71 0.29
CA LYS A 143 14.48 -0.05 1.59
C LYS A 143 14.39 -1.07 2.72
N ALA A 144 13.67 -2.16 2.54
CA ALA A 144 13.54 -3.22 3.53
C ALA A 144 14.91 -3.86 3.86
N MET A 145 15.70 -4.19 2.84
CA MET A 145 17.08 -4.72 3.01
C MET A 145 17.97 -3.73 3.76
N GLN A 146 17.97 -2.44 3.40
CA GLN A 146 18.74 -1.40 4.06
C GLN A 146 18.38 -1.22 5.54
N LEU A 147 17.13 -1.54 5.90
CA LEU A 147 16.63 -1.51 7.28
C LEU A 147 16.86 -2.84 8.03
N GLY A 148 17.47 -3.85 7.40
CA GLY A 148 17.83 -5.14 8.00
C GLY A 148 16.66 -6.13 8.11
N PHE A 149 15.56 -5.93 7.36
CA PHE A 149 14.47 -6.90 7.32
C PHE A 149 14.85 -8.11 6.46
N GLN A 150 14.42 -9.29 6.88
CA GLN A 150 14.67 -10.56 6.18
C GLN A 150 13.62 -10.85 5.11
N ASN A 151 12.46 -10.21 5.19
CA ASN A 151 11.38 -10.41 4.25
C ASN A 151 10.48 -9.17 4.12
N VAL A 152 9.78 -9.09 2.99
CA VAL A 152 8.70 -8.14 2.75
C VAL A 152 7.41 -8.92 2.59
N THR A 153 6.35 -8.45 3.24
CA THR A 153 5.01 -9.00 3.07
C THR A 153 4.04 -7.96 2.53
N LEU A 154 2.95 -8.43 1.94
CA LEU A 154 1.82 -7.62 1.50
C LEU A 154 0.52 -8.43 1.59
N GLN A 155 -0.60 -7.71 1.60
CA GLN A 155 -1.93 -8.29 1.44
C GLN A 155 -2.46 -7.91 0.05
N VAL A 156 -3.08 -8.86 -0.64
CA VAL A 156 -3.70 -8.64 -1.95
C VAL A 156 -4.99 -9.45 -2.07
N TRP A 157 -6.03 -8.84 -2.62
CA TRP A 157 -7.26 -9.56 -2.96
C TRP A 157 -6.98 -10.66 -3.99
N GLU A 158 -7.52 -11.86 -3.80
CA GLU A 158 -7.26 -13.01 -4.68
C GLU A 158 -7.59 -12.70 -6.14
N GLY A 159 -8.67 -11.96 -6.39
CA GLY A 159 -9.09 -11.54 -7.72
C GLY A 159 -8.23 -10.46 -8.37
N ASN A 160 -7.30 -9.82 -7.66
CA ASN A 160 -6.42 -8.79 -8.24
C ASN A 160 -5.24 -9.43 -8.98
N GLU A 161 -5.54 -10.09 -10.11
CA GLU A 161 -4.54 -10.81 -10.91
C GLU A 161 -3.38 -9.93 -11.40
N LEU A 162 -3.66 -8.65 -11.71
CA LEU A 162 -2.64 -7.74 -12.22
C LEU A 162 -1.56 -7.48 -11.16
N ALA A 163 -1.97 -7.16 -9.95
CA ALA A 163 -1.06 -6.94 -8.84
C ALA A 163 -0.33 -8.24 -8.46
N ARG A 164 -1.04 -9.36 -8.37
CA ARG A 164 -0.43 -10.66 -8.07
C ARG A 164 0.67 -11.02 -9.05
N LYS A 165 0.43 -10.88 -10.37
CA LYS A 165 1.44 -11.14 -11.41
C LYS A 165 2.67 -10.22 -11.27
N LEU A 166 2.50 -8.97 -10.82
CA LEU A 166 3.61 -8.08 -10.51
C LEU A 166 4.43 -8.64 -9.34
N TYR A 167 3.78 -8.99 -8.24
CA TYR A 167 4.42 -9.51 -7.03
C TYR A 167 5.12 -10.85 -7.28
N GLU A 168 4.46 -11.80 -7.94
CA GLU A 168 5.03 -13.11 -8.28
C GLU A 168 6.33 -12.99 -9.11
N ARG A 169 6.38 -12.07 -10.08
CA ARG A 169 7.59 -11.78 -10.86
C ARG A 169 8.74 -11.22 -10.03
N HIS A 170 8.45 -10.66 -8.85
CA HIS A 170 9.46 -10.12 -7.92
C HIS A 170 9.70 -11.04 -6.72
N GLY A 171 9.39 -12.33 -6.85
CA GLY A 171 9.73 -13.33 -5.85
C GLY A 171 8.74 -13.47 -4.70
N PHE A 172 7.60 -12.79 -4.76
CA PHE A 172 6.55 -13.00 -3.76
C PHE A 172 5.79 -14.30 -4.01
N ALA A 173 5.57 -15.06 -2.95
CA ALA A 173 4.73 -16.26 -2.95
C ALA A 173 3.62 -16.13 -1.91
N VAL A 174 2.47 -16.74 -2.18
CA VAL A 174 1.37 -16.82 -1.22
C VAL A 174 1.79 -17.72 -0.05
N VAL A 175 1.77 -17.19 1.16
CA VAL A 175 2.14 -17.95 2.38
C VAL A 175 0.95 -18.23 3.28
N ARG A 176 -0.08 -17.37 3.28
CA ARG A 176 -1.33 -17.56 4.03
C ARG A 176 -2.49 -16.94 3.26
N THR A 177 -3.71 -17.35 3.61
CA THR A 177 -4.95 -16.79 3.07
C THR A 177 -5.88 -16.45 4.22
N ALA A 178 -6.37 -15.22 4.23
CA ALA A 178 -7.47 -14.79 5.09
C ALA A 178 -8.79 -14.94 4.34
N ILE A 179 -9.81 -15.47 5.02
CA ILE A 179 -11.17 -15.61 4.47
C ILE A 179 -12.08 -14.69 5.26
N LEU A 180 -12.70 -13.74 4.56
CA LEU A 180 -13.61 -12.75 5.12
C LEU A 180 -15.04 -13.10 4.82
N ALA A 181 -15.98 -12.62 5.62
CA ALA A 181 -17.38 -12.64 5.26
C ALA A 181 -17.61 -11.79 3.98
N PRO A 182 -18.54 -12.19 3.09
CA PRO A 182 -18.81 -11.40 1.89
C PRO A 182 -19.45 -10.05 2.26
N HIS A 183 -19.00 -8.98 1.59
CA HIS A 183 -19.57 -7.65 1.75
C HIS A 183 -19.59 -6.93 0.41
N PRO A 184 -20.69 -6.19 0.06
CA PRO A 184 -20.84 -5.54 -1.25
C PRO A 184 -19.76 -4.51 -1.60
N MET A 185 -19.14 -3.89 -0.61
CA MET A 185 -18.07 -2.91 -0.81
C MET A 185 -16.69 -3.55 -1.00
N LEU A 186 -16.53 -4.84 -0.70
CA LEU A 186 -15.26 -5.54 -0.84
C LEU A 186 -15.25 -6.35 -2.13
N PRO A 187 -14.14 -6.34 -2.88
CA PRO A 187 -14.07 -6.98 -4.20
C PRO A 187 -13.99 -8.50 -4.13
N ASP A 188 -13.61 -9.04 -2.97
CA ASP A 188 -13.37 -10.47 -2.77
C ASP A 188 -13.57 -10.85 -1.29
N THR A 189 -13.76 -12.14 -1.03
CA THR A 189 -13.77 -12.72 0.31
C THR A 189 -12.42 -13.31 0.72
N ARG A 190 -11.45 -13.33 -0.18
CA ARG A 190 -10.14 -13.92 0.03
C ARG A 190 -9.05 -12.87 -0.12
N SER A 191 -8.30 -12.67 0.95
CA SER A 191 -7.08 -11.86 0.95
C SER A 191 -5.87 -12.76 1.14
N LEU A 192 -4.90 -12.63 0.23
CA LEU A 192 -3.69 -13.43 0.21
C LEU A 192 -2.57 -12.64 0.90
N LEU A 193 -1.98 -13.23 1.94
CA LEU A 193 -0.68 -12.77 2.44
C LEU A 193 0.39 -13.33 1.52
N MET A 194 1.08 -12.46 0.80
CA MET A 194 2.25 -12.83 0.00
C MET A 194 3.52 -12.36 0.69
N ARG A 195 4.61 -13.14 0.54
CA ARG A 195 5.91 -12.87 1.12
C ARG A 195 7.02 -13.06 0.10
N CYS A 196 7.98 -12.14 0.12
CA CYS A 196 9.26 -12.20 -0.58
C CYS A 196 10.37 -12.28 0.46
N GLU A 197 11.21 -13.33 0.39
CA GLU A 197 12.42 -13.42 1.19
C GLU A 197 13.49 -12.52 0.56
N LEU A 198 14.17 -11.74 1.39
CA LEU A 198 15.27 -10.89 0.95
C LEU A 198 16.56 -11.71 1.10
N ALA A 199 17.39 -11.73 0.04
CA ALA A 199 18.67 -12.42 0.09
C ALA A 199 19.59 -11.74 1.12
N GLU A 200 20.25 -12.56 1.95
CA GLU A 200 21.39 -12.09 2.73
C GLU A 200 22.57 -11.88 1.76
N ASP A 201 23.16 -10.67 1.76
CA ASP A 201 24.41 -10.40 1.04
C ASP A 201 25.62 -11.04 1.77
#